data_c0eca25126bc1eb393ab566e63ba724d
#
_entry.id   c0eca25126bc1eb393ab566e63ba724d
#
_cell.length_a   1.000
_cell.length_b   1.000
_cell.length_c   1.000
_cell.angle_alpha   90.00
_cell.angle_beta   90.00
_cell.angle_gamma   90.00
#
_symmetry.space_group_name_H-M   'P 1'
#
loop_
_entity.id
_entity.type
_entity.pdbx_description
1 polymer ?
#
loop_
_entity_poly.entity_id
_entity_poly.type
_entity_poly.pdbx_seq_one_letter_code
_entity_poly.pdbx_strand_id
1 'polypeptide(L)'
;MDRILIIIILSIIMWIDIKKLYIPNFLNLLLLIIAIYLKKFDYEIIENSIIGMGIYTLPLLFLYGYLSDILNKEVFGFGDIKLLMKLGYILGYSNFFDIYLFYLISFISASFIGIILLIRKTKRKEIPFSPFLIIGFLFLWLR
;
A
#
# COMPACT_ATOMS: atom_id res chain seq x y z
N MET A 1 -3.29 21.10 6.11
CA MET A 1 -4.38 20.84 5.13
C MET A 1 -4.04 19.65 4.25
N ASP A 2 -2.82 19.54 3.83
CA ASP A 2 -2.34 18.55 2.85
C ASP A 2 -2.36 17.10 3.35
N ARG A 3 -1.97 16.88 4.61
CA ARG A 3 -2.05 15.54 5.23
C ARG A 3 -3.48 15.02 5.32
N ILE A 4 -4.45 15.91 5.54
CA ILE A 4 -5.86 15.56 5.65
C ILE A 4 -6.39 15.04 4.30
N LEU A 5 -6.00 15.67 3.18
CA LEU A 5 -6.39 15.22 1.84
C LEU A 5 -5.90 13.79 1.54
N ILE A 6 -4.65 13.47 1.87
CA ILE A 6 -4.10 12.12 1.70
C ILE A 6 -4.92 11.12 2.53
N ILE A 7 -5.17 11.42 3.80
CA ILE A 7 -5.95 10.52 4.69
C ILE A 7 -7.36 10.29 4.13
N ILE A 8 -8.02 11.33 3.62
CA ILE A 8 -9.37 11.20 3.03
C ILE A 8 -9.32 10.26 1.82
N ILE A 9 -8.38 10.46 0.89
CA ILE A 9 -8.26 9.61 -0.31
C ILE A 9 -7.96 8.16 0.08
N LEU A 10 -7.03 7.94 1.00
CA LEU A 10 -6.70 6.60 1.49
C LEU A 10 -7.90 5.93 2.18
N SER A 11 -8.69 6.68 2.93
CA SER A 11 -9.92 6.17 3.55
C SER A 11 -10.96 5.76 2.52
N ILE A 12 -11.10 6.52 1.43
CA ILE A 12 -12.00 6.19 0.32
C ILE A 12 -11.51 4.93 -0.41
N ILE A 13 -10.21 4.83 -0.71
CA ILE A 13 -9.61 3.65 -1.33
C ILE A 13 -9.85 2.42 -0.47
N MET A 14 -9.55 2.50 0.82
CA MET A 14 -9.75 1.42 1.78
C MET A 14 -11.22 0.97 1.82
N TRP A 15 -12.16 1.90 1.84
CA TRP A 15 -13.59 1.58 1.88
C TRP A 15 -14.07 0.90 0.60
N ILE A 16 -13.60 1.34 -0.57
CA ILE A 16 -13.94 0.72 -1.85
C ILE A 16 -13.34 -0.69 -1.94
N ASP A 17 -12.08 -0.85 -1.53
CA ASP A 17 -11.40 -2.14 -1.58
C ASP A 17 -12.07 -3.18 -0.65
N ILE A 18 -12.45 -2.79 0.56
CA ILE A 18 -13.20 -3.67 1.47
C ILE A 18 -14.53 -4.14 0.87
N LYS A 19 -15.20 -3.29 0.07
CA LYS A 19 -16.51 -3.63 -0.52
C LYS A 19 -16.41 -4.35 -1.85
N LYS A 20 -15.48 -3.94 -2.72
CA LYS A 20 -15.44 -4.34 -4.14
C LYS A 20 -14.20 -5.16 -4.50
N LEU A 21 -13.19 -5.28 -3.60
CA LEU A 21 -11.89 -5.91 -3.88
C LEU A 21 -11.22 -5.28 -5.13
N TYR A 22 -11.36 -3.98 -5.26
CA TYR A 22 -10.87 -3.22 -6.41
C TYR A 22 -10.45 -1.82 -5.99
N ILE A 23 -9.26 -1.40 -6.44
CA ILE A 23 -8.72 -0.05 -6.22
C ILE A 23 -8.89 0.77 -7.52
N PRO A 24 -9.71 1.85 -7.51
CA PRO A 24 -9.92 2.66 -8.70
C PRO A 24 -8.63 3.34 -9.17
N ASN A 25 -8.27 3.18 -10.43
CA ASN A 25 -7.09 3.82 -11.02
C ASN A 25 -7.12 5.34 -10.91
N PHE A 26 -8.31 5.94 -10.95
CA PHE A 26 -8.48 7.38 -10.80
C PHE A 26 -8.03 7.89 -9.42
N LEU A 27 -8.40 7.20 -8.34
CA LEU A 27 -7.97 7.56 -6.99
C LEU A 27 -6.47 7.36 -6.79
N ASN A 28 -5.91 6.30 -7.38
CA ASN A 28 -4.47 6.08 -7.40
C ASN A 28 -3.72 7.21 -8.14
N LEU A 29 -4.26 7.68 -9.27
CA LEU A 29 -3.68 8.80 -10.01
C LEU A 29 -3.79 10.10 -9.22
N LEU A 30 -4.95 10.38 -8.65
CA LEU A 30 -5.19 11.56 -7.82
C LEU A 30 -4.24 11.61 -6.62
N LEU A 31 -4.03 10.48 -5.96
CA LEU A 31 -3.07 10.35 -4.85
C LEU A 31 -1.65 10.70 -5.29
N LEU A 32 -1.23 10.25 -6.48
CA LEU A 32 0.08 10.56 -7.03
C LEU A 32 0.23 12.06 -7.33
N ILE A 33 -0.76 12.67 -7.97
CA ILE A 33 -0.74 14.11 -8.30
C ILE A 33 -0.60 14.94 -7.02
N ILE A 34 -1.38 14.62 -6.00
CA ILE A 34 -1.30 15.32 -4.71
C ILE A 34 0.06 15.08 -4.06
N ALA A 35 0.59 13.85 -4.10
CA ALA A 35 1.90 13.54 -3.54
C ALA A 35 3.03 14.34 -4.21
N ILE A 36 3.00 14.48 -5.54
CA ILE A 36 3.97 15.29 -6.30
C ILE A 36 3.83 16.77 -5.93
N TYR A 37 2.61 17.29 -5.89
CA TYR A 37 2.36 18.67 -5.50
C TYR A 37 2.91 19.03 -4.11
N LEU A 38 2.75 18.13 -3.15
CA LEU A 38 3.20 18.31 -1.77
C LEU A 38 4.73 18.31 -1.61
N LYS A 39 5.46 17.66 -2.50
CA LYS A 39 6.95 17.62 -2.50
C LYS A 39 7.59 18.89 -3.06
N LYS A 40 6.81 19.91 -3.45
CA LYS A 40 7.25 21.28 -3.86
C LYS A 40 8.31 21.29 -4.96
N PHE A 41 8.42 20.29 -5.80
CA PHE A 41 9.39 20.17 -6.89
C PHE A 41 10.87 20.32 -6.47
N ASP A 42 11.20 20.01 -5.22
CA ASP A 42 12.57 19.93 -4.73
C ASP A 42 13.23 18.66 -5.26
N TYR A 43 14.38 18.79 -5.93
CA TYR A 43 15.06 17.67 -6.59
C TYR A 43 15.48 16.57 -5.61
N GLU A 44 16.06 16.91 -4.46
CA GLU A 44 16.49 15.92 -3.45
C GLU A 44 15.30 15.16 -2.88
N ILE A 45 14.20 15.87 -2.63
CA ILE A 45 12.97 15.26 -2.10
C ILE A 45 12.33 14.35 -3.14
N ILE A 46 12.32 14.75 -4.43
CA ILE A 46 11.77 13.95 -5.52
C ILE A 46 12.61 12.69 -5.74
N GLU A 47 13.95 12.81 -5.75
CA GLU A 47 14.87 11.70 -5.89
C GLU A 47 14.61 10.65 -4.80
N ASN A 48 14.61 11.06 -3.53
CA ASN A 48 14.28 10.17 -2.40
C ASN A 48 12.89 9.55 -2.51
N SER A 49 11.92 10.28 -3.05
CA SER A 49 10.56 9.78 -3.26
C SER A 49 10.50 8.71 -4.34
N ILE A 50 11.25 8.88 -5.44
CA ILE A 50 11.34 7.89 -6.51
C ILE A 50 12.05 6.62 -6.01
N ILE A 51 13.13 6.78 -5.26
CA ILE A 51 13.82 5.64 -4.63
C ILE A 51 12.87 4.90 -3.67
N GLY A 52 12.16 5.63 -2.82
CA GLY A 52 11.15 5.07 -1.92
C GLY A 52 10.05 4.32 -2.67
N MET A 53 9.52 4.91 -3.76
CA MET A 53 8.54 4.25 -4.62
C MET A 53 9.04 2.88 -5.12
N GLY A 54 10.29 2.78 -5.58
CA GLY A 54 10.88 1.52 -6.04
C GLY A 54 11.08 0.53 -4.90
N ILE A 55 11.81 0.92 -3.86
CA ILE A 55 12.23 0.01 -2.79
C ILE A 55 11.04 -0.52 -1.98
N TYR A 56 10.03 0.29 -1.69
CA TYR A 56 8.80 -0.19 -1.03
C TYR A 56 7.98 -1.13 -1.92
N THR A 57 8.06 -0.99 -3.25
CA THR A 57 7.25 -1.81 -4.16
C THR A 57 7.92 -3.14 -4.51
N LEU A 58 9.24 -3.17 -4.60
CA LEU A 58 10.00 -4.34 -5.05
C LEU A 58 9.65 -5.65 -4.30
N PRO A 59 9.57 -5.70 -2.95
CA PRO A 59 9.28 -6.95 -2.26
C PRO A 59 7.90 -7.51 -2.62
N LEU A 60 6.86 -6.66 -2.70
CA LEU A 60 5.52 -7.11 -3.06
C LEU A 60 5.42 -7.48 -4.54
N LEU A 61 6.11 -6.75 -5.42
CA LEU A 61 6.17 -7.07 -6.85
C LEU A 61 6.86 -8.42 -7.09
N PHE A 62 7.95 -8.69 -6.37
CA PHE A 62 8.65 -9.98 -6.42
C PHE A 62 7.75 -11.12 -5.93
N LEU A 63 7.08 -10.93 -4.78
CA LEU A 63 6.11 -11.91 -4.27
C LEU A 63 4.96 -12.13 -5.24
N TYR A 64 4.43 -11.07 -5.85
CA TYR A 64 3.37 -11.17 -6.85
C TYR A 64 3.80 -12.04 -8.04
N GLY A 65 4.95 -11.76 -8.66
CA GLY A 65 5.45 -12.55 -9.79
C GLY A 65 5.72 -13.99 -9.40
N TYR A 66 6.52 -14.21 -8.36
CA TYR A 66 6.94 -15.54 -7.93
C TYR A 66 5.78 -16.44 -7.48
N LEU A 67 4.88 -15.92 -6.65
CA LEU A 67 3.74 -16.68 -6.14
C LEU A 67 2.68 -16.91 -7.22
N SER A 68 2.47 -15.96 -8.12
CA SER A 68 1.51 -16.13 -9.22
C SER A 68 1.96 -17.22 -10.19
N ASP A 69 3.26 -17.32 -10.46
CA ASP A 69 3.83 -18.38 -11.30
C ASP A 69 3.69 -19.77 -10.65
N ILE A 70 3.98 -19.88 -9.35
CA ILE A 70 3.88 -21.16 -8.62
C ILE A 70 2.43 -21.63 -8.47
N LEU A 71 1.53 -20.72 -8.13
CA LEU A 71 0.13 -21.05 -7.81
C LEU A 71 -0.78 -21.00 -9.03
N ASN A 72 -0.29 -20.61 -10.20
CA ASN A 72 -1.04 -20.38 -11.43
C ASN A 72 -2.31 -19.55 -11.24
N LYS A 73 -2.23 -18.55 -10.34
CA LYS A 73 -3.31 -17.59 -10.07
C LYS A 73 -2.75 -16.32 -9.42
N GLU A 74 -3.43 -15.20 -9.61
CA GLU A 74 -3.07 -13.95 -8.96
C GLU A 74 -3.27 -14.07 -7.44
N VAL A 75 -2.19 -13.84 -6.67
CA VAL A 75 -2.19 -13.93 -5.20
C VAL A 75 -2.51 -12.56 -4.58
N PHE A 76 -2.02 -11.49 -5.20
CA PHE A 76 -2.30 -10.11 -4.82
C PHE A 76 -2.92 -9.38 -5.99
N GLY A 77 -3.79 -8.40 -5.71
CA GLY A 77 -4.32 -7.52 -6.74
C GLY A 77 -3.22 -6.59 -7.29
N PHE A 78 -3.13 -6.45 -8.61
CA PHE A 78 -2.21 -5.46 -9.20
C PHE A 78 -2.52 -4.01 -8.75
N GLY A 79 -3.74 -3.78 -8.26
CA GLY A 79 -4.15 -2.53 -7.62
C GLY A 79 -3.35 -2.21 -6.36
N ASP A 80 -3.04 -3.22 -5.53
CA ASP A 80 -2.24 -3.07 -4.31
C ASP A 80 -0.81 -2.65 -4.62
N ILE A 81 -0.22 -3.20 -5.68
CA ILE A 81 1.12 -2.82 -6.16
C ILE A 81 1.11 -1.35 -6.60
N LYS A 82 0.11 -0.94 -7.38
CA LYS A 82 -0.04 0.45 -7.80
C LYS A 82 -0.23 1.40 -6.60
N LEU A 83 -1.00 1.00 -5.61
CA LEU A 83 -1.17 1.79 -4.38
C LEU A 83 0.16 1.90 -3.63
N LEU A 84 0.86 0.79 -3.44
CA LEU A 84 2.14 0.75 -2.73
C LEU A 84 3.20 1.65 -3.37
N MET A 85 3.23 1.74 -4.70
CA MET A 85 4.09 2.68 -5.41
C MET A 85 3.87 4.14 -4.93
N LYS A 86 2.61 4.56 -4.75
CA LYS A 86 2.28 5.92 -4.29
C LYS A 86 2.57 6.11 -2.82
N LEU A 87 2.30 5.10 -2.00
CA LEU A 87 2.65 5.14 -0.58
C LEU A 87 4.16 5.25 -0.39
N GLY A 88 4.95 4.46 -1.12
CA GLY A 88 6.41 4.54 -1.13
C GLY A 88 6.93 5.90 -1.62
N TYR A 89 6.29 6.49 -2.64
CA TYR A 89 6.61 7.85 -3.10
C TYR A 89 6.36 8.91 -2.03
N ILE A 90 5.26 8.79 -1.27
CA ILE A 90 4.93 9.74 -0.20
C ILE A 90 5.92 9.61 0.97
N LEU A 91 6.24 8.38 1.39
CA LEU A 91 7.20 8.12 2.47
C LEU A 91 8.61 8.58 2.10
N GLY A 92 9.02 8.33 0.86
CA GLY A 92 10.41 8.47 0.46
C GLY A 92 11.29 7.35 1.05
N TYR A 93 12.56 7.34 0.67
CA TYR A 93 13.54 6.42 1.25
C TYR A 93 14.24 7.10 2.44
N SER A 94 14.24 6.46 3.59
CA SER A 94 15.03 6.86 4.76
C SER A 94 16.06 5.78 5.13
N ASN A 95 15.60 4.59 5.45
CA ASN A 95 16.44 3.46 5.81
C ASN A 95 15.72 2.12 5.59
N PHE A 96 16.48 1.02 5.57
CA PHE A 96 15.92 -0.33 5.41
C PHE A 96 15.05 -0.76 6.59
N PHE A 97 15.26 -0.22 7.77
CA PHE A 97 14.47 -0.55 8.95
C PHE A 97 13.02 -0.08 8.81
N ASP A 98 12.79 1.09 8.21
CA ASP A 98 11.44 1.59 7.97
C ASP A 98 10.68 0.73 6.94
N ILE A 99 11.37 0.23 5.92
CA ILE A 99 10.79 -0.72 4.96
C ILE A 99 10.41 -2.03 5.66
N TYR A 100 11.30 -2.55 6.49
CA TYR A 100 11.03 -3.74 7.30
C TYR A 100 9.81 -3.53 8.22
N LEU A 101 9.75 -2.42 8.95
CA LEU A 101 8.62 -2.07 9.81
C LEU A 101 7.32 -1.94 9.04
N PHE A 102 7.35 -1.29 7.87
CA PHE A 102 6.19 -1.18 7.00
C PHE A 102 5.57 -2.54 6.69
N TYR A 103 6.40 -3.45 6.19
CA TYR A 103 5.94 -4.79 5.83
C TYR A 103 5.55 -5.62 7.05
N LEU A 104 6.29 -5.53 8.14
CA LEU A 104 5.98 -6.22 9.38
C LEU A 104 4.60 -5.83 9.90
N ILE A 105 4.29 -4.55 9.98
CA ILE A 105 2.98 -4.05 10.44
C ILE A 105 1.88 -4.45 9.45
N SER A 106 2.12 -4.31 8.15
CA SER A 106 1.14 -4.66 7.12
C SER A 106 0.80 -6.16 7.16
N PHE A 107 1.80 -7.04 7.23
CA PHE A 107 1.55 -8.49 7.25
C PHE A 107 1.02 -8.99 8.59
N ILE A 108 1.46 -8.44 9.73
CA ILE A 108 0.90 -8.81 11.04
C ILE A 108 -0.58 -8.44 11.10
N SER A 109 -0.95 -7.23 10.68
CA SER A 109 -2.35 -6.80 10.68
C SER A 109 -3.20 -7.63 9.73
N ALA A 110 -2.69 -7.95 8.54
CA ALA A 110 -3.36 -8.84 7.58
C ALA A 110 -3.55 -10.26 8.14
N SER A 111 -2.51 -10.82 8.74
CA SER A 111 -2.55 -12.16 9.35
C SER A 111 -3.55 -12.24 10.49
N PHE A 112 -3.59 -11.21 11.34
CA PHE A 112 -4.54 -11.15 12.47
C PHE A 112 -5.99 -11.18 11.96
N ILE A 113 -6.34 -10.38 10.97
CA ILE A 113 -7.68 -10.38 10.37
C ILE A 113 -7.94 -11.69 9.63
N GLY A 114 -6.95 -12.23 8.91
CA GLY A 114 -7.05 -13.52 8.24
C GLY A 114 -7.41 -14.66 9.18
N ILE A 115 -6.75 -14.74 10.35
CA ILE A 115 -7.02 -15.74 11.39
C ILE A 115 -8.45 -15.57 11.93
N ILE A 116 -8.88 -14.34 12.22
CA ILE A 116 -10.26 -14.08 12.69
C ILE A 116 -11.30 -14.58 11.67
N LEU A 117 -11.08 -14.30 10.38
CA LEU A 117 -12.00 -14.72 9.33
C LEU A 117 -12.03 -16.25 9.16
N LEU A 118 -10.91 -16.93 9.32
CA LEU A 118 -10.82 -18.40 9.32
C LEU A 118 -11.60 -19.00 10.49
N ILE A 119 -11.43 -18.48 11.70
CA ILE A 119 -12.15 -18.95 12.90
C ILE A 119 -13.66 -18.73 12.73
N ARG A 120 -14.08 -17.61 12.16
CA ARG A 120 -15.49 -17.30 11.89
C ARG A 120 -16.10 -18.09 10.74
N LYS A 121 -15.32 -18.95 10.04
CA LYS A 121 -15.76 -19.73 8.86
C LYS A 121 -16.48 -18.87 7.83
N THR A 122 -15.99 -17.63 7.63
CA THR A 122 -16.60 -16.68 6.70
C THR A 122 -16.46 -17.19 5.26
N LYS A 123 -17.52 -17.12 4.46
CA LYS A 123 -17.52 -17.56 3.04
C LYS A 123 -16.67 -16.66 2.12
N ARG A 124 -16.08 -15.58 2.61
CA ARG A 124 -15.21 -14.71 1.81
C ARG A 124 -13.91 -15.45 1.49
N LYS A 125 -13.66 -15.66 0.20
CA LYS A 125 -12.45 -16.31 -0.31
C LYS A 125 -11.26 -15.36 -0.44
N GLU A 126 -11.50 -14.05 -0.51
CA GLU A 126 -10.51 -13.03 -0.75
C GLU A 126 -10.59 -11.95 0.32
N ILE A 127 -9.42 -11.49 0.75
CA ILE A 127 -9.27 -10.44 1.77
C ILE A 127 -8.67 -9.21 1.07
N PRO A 128 -9.29 -8.02 1.19
CA PRO A 128 -8.69 -6.80 0.67
C PRO A 128 -7.35 -6.55 1.36
N PHE A 129 -6.30 -6.30 0.60
CA PHE A 129 -4.95 -6.11 1.16
C PHE A 129 -4.62 -4.62 1.37
N SER A 130 -5.26 -3.72 0.62
CA SER A 130 -5.01 -2.28 0.72
C SER A 130 -5.19 -1.69 2.13
N PRO A 131 -6.14 -2.14 2.99
CA PRO A 131 -6.27 -1.61 4.34
C PRO A 131 -5.00 -1.81 5.18
N PHE A 132 -4.34 -2.96 5.01
CA PHE A 132 -3.14 -3.30 5.78
C PHE A 132 -1.92 -2.52 5.29
N LEU A 133 -1.79 -2.28 3.98
CA LEU A 133 -0.79 -1.39 3.42
C LEU A 133 -0.97 0.05 3.93
N ILE A 134 -2.22 0.52 4.02
CA ILE A 134 -2.55 1.85 4.53
C ILE A 134 -2.20 1.95 6.03
N ILE A 135 -2.45 0.91 6.83
CA ILE A 135 -2.08 0.89 8.25
C ILE A 135 -0.56 0.98 8.41
N GLY A 136 0.22 0.18 7.67
CA GLY A 136 1.68 0.24 7.67
C GLY A 136 2.21 1.62 7.26
N PHE A 137 1.60 2.20 6.21
CA PHE A 137 1.90 3.56 5.76
C PHE A 137 1.64 4.61 6.84
N LEU A 138 0.44 4.62 7.41
CA LEU A 138 0.07 5.62 8.43
C LEU A 138 0.96 5.53 9.66
N PHE A 139 1.36 4.33 10.08
CA PHE A 139 2.27 4.16 11.20
C PHE A 139 3.62 4.85 10.96
N LEU A 140 4.21 4.69 9.78
CA LEU A 140 5.49 5.33 9.44
C LEU A 140 5.34 6.83 9.20
N TRP A 141 4.27 7.24 8.56
CA TRP A 141 4.06 8.61 8.14
C TRP A 141 3.68 9.56 9.28
N LEU A 142 3.10 9.02 10.36
CA LEU A 142 2.73 9.78 11.56
C LEU A 142 3.80 9.73 12.65
N ARG A 143 4.79 8.83 12.53
CA ARG A 143 5.96 8.74 13.40
C ARG A 143 6.92 9.90 13.14
#